data_b6a1879acac3f4a3117f7da1729f3b4e
#
_entry.id   b6a1879acac3f4a3117f7da1729f3b4e
#
_cell.length_a   1.000
_cell.length_b   1.000
_cell.length_c   1.000
_cell.angle_alpha   90.00
_cell.angle_beta   90.00
_cell.angle_gamma   90.00
#
_symmetry.space_group_name_H-M   'P 1'
#
loop_
_entity.id
_entity.type
_entity.pdbx_description
1 polymer ?
#
loop_
_entity_poly.entity_id
_entity_poly.type
_entity_poly.pdbx_seq_one_letter_code
_entity_poly.pdbx_strand_id
1 'polypeptide(L)'
;MDLRRRDVLKAVAATALAGFTQDAYADNRVLMPSEGRTAMTSRPLMTVNIAAAPPQQLGTVPHGIRSIVPVTGGDFAGPRLRGKVLPGGGDWLLLRADGVLELDLRITLETDDHALIYMTFQGLRHGSYFRTLPRFETSTESYAFLNRIVSVGVGEARPDGAVHRIDEIL
;
A
#
# COMPACT_ATOMS: atom_id res chain seq x y z
N MET A 1 -41.05 -16.56 26.30
CA MET A 1 -41.25 -16.26 24.87
C MET A 1 -39.88 -15.78 24.36
N ASP A 2 -39.12 -16.76 23.91
CA ASP A 2 -37.68 -16.62 23.68
C ASP A 2 -37.43 -16.34 22.17
N LEU A 3 -37.21 -15.09 21.85
CA LEU A 3 -36.85 -14.64 20.47
C LEU A 3 -35.37 -14.95 20.24
N ARG A 4 -35.13 -16.01 19.49
CA ARG A 4 -33.80 -16.51 19.16
C ARG A 4 -33.00 -15.44 18.40
N ARG A 5 -31.76 -15.24 18.87
CA ARG A 5 -30.75 -14.33 18.29
C ARG A 5 -30.52 -14.44 16.77
N ARG A 6 -31.11 -15.44 16.12
CA ARG A 6 -31.00 -15.66 14.67
C ARG A 6 -31.95 -14.81 13.83
N ASP A 7 -33.00 -14.25 14.42
CA ASP A 7 -34.02 -13.50 13.66
C ASP A 7 -33.74 -11.98 13.61
N VAL A 8 -32.86 -11.49 14.50
CA VAL A 8 -32.41 -10.07 14.50
C VAL A 8 -31.39 -9.77 13.40
N LEU A 9 -30.65 -10.78 12.93
CA LEU A 9 -29.63 -10.62 11.88
C LEU A 9 -30.21 -10.61 10.44
N LYS A 10 -31.48 -10.99 10.25
CA LYS A 10 -32.15 -10.99 8.94
C LYS A 10 -32.98 -9.72 8.65
N ALA A 11 -33.21 -8.88 9.64
CA ALA A 11 -34.05 -7.68 9.49
C ALA A 11 -33.25 -6.39 9.17
N VAL A 12 -31.91 -6.43 9.20
CA VAL A 12 -31.06 -5.25 8.90
C VAL A 12 -30.55 -5.21 7.45
N ALA A 13 -30.80 -6.27 6.68
CA ALA A 13 -30.25 -6.40 5.31
C ALA A 13 -31.18 -5.93 4.19
N ALA A 14 -32.34 -5.34 4.48
CA ALA A 14 -33.37 -5.08 3.44
C ALA A 14 -33.84 -3.62 3.29
N THR A 15 -33.23 -2.63 3.95
CA THR A 15 -33.77 -1.26 3.88
C THR A 15 -32.72 -0.16 3.66
N ALA A 16 -31.67 -0.42 2.88
CA ALA A 16 -30.66 0.60 2.53
C ALA A 16 -30.21 0.52 1.06
N LEU A 17 -31.12 0.19 0.15
CA LEU A 17 -30.85 0.25 -1.30
C LEU A 17 -31.94 1.04 -2.03
N ALA A 18 -32.16 2.29 -1.64
CA ALA A 18 -32.92 3.22 -2.50
C ALA A 18 -32.41 4.65 -2.22
N GLY A 19 -31.62 5.20 -3.13
CA GLY A 19 -31.44 6.64 -3.20
C GLY A 19 -30.05 7.20 -3.21
N PHE A 20 -29.03 6.50 -3.70
CA PHE A 20 -27.83 7.20 -4.17
C PHE A 20 -27.81 7.16 -5.70
N THR A 21 -28.36 8.21 -6.29
CA THR A 21 -28.18 8.47 -7.71
C THR A 21 -26.70 8.69 -7.99
N GLN A 22 -26.19 7.98 -9.01
CA GLN A 22 -24.81 8.01 -9.48
C GLN A 22 -24.34 9.36 -10.07
N ASP A 23 -25.10 10.43 -9.89
CA ASP A 23 -24.89 11.72 -10.57
C ASP A 23 -24.11 12.77 -9.74
N ALA A 24 -23.55 12.41 -8.58
CA ALA A 24 -22.82 13.37 -7.76
C ALA A 24 -21.29 13.42 -8.04
N TYR A 25 -20.78 12.61 -8.97
CA TYR A 25 -19.43 12.78 -9.52
C TYR A 25 -19.48 13.40 -10.92
N ALA A 26 -20.38 14.36 -11.14
CA ALA A 26 -20.34 15.20 -12.33
C ALA A 26 -19.02 15.98 -12.32
N ASP A 27 -18.09 15.46 -13.11
CA ASP A 27 -17.02 16.15 -13.85
C ASP A 27 -16.62 17.53 -13.32
N ASN A 28 -16.04 17.60 -12.13
CA ASN A 28 -15.31 18.77 -11.69
C ASN A 28 -13.93 18.78 -12.37
N ARG A 29 -13.92 18.63 -13.70
CA ARG A 29 -12.80 19.02 -14.53
C ARG A 29 -12.68 20.52 -14.44
N VAL A 30 -11.95 20.98 -13.44
CA VAL A 30 -11.28 22.28 -13.54
C VAL A 30 -10.38 22.14 -14.76
N LEU A 31 -10.87 22.65 -15.91
CA LEU A 31 -10.08 22.79 -17.15
C LEU A 31 -9.00 23.84 -16.82
N MET A 32 -7.93 23.37 -16.19
CA MET A 32 -6.71 24.16 -16.09
C MET A 32 -6.17 24.34 -17.49
N PRO A 33 -5.81 25.55 -17.91
CA PRO A 33 -5.17 25.78 -19.18
C PRO A 33 -3.99 24.83 -19.33
N SER A 34 -3.90 24.12 -20.45
CA SER A 34 -2.82 23.16 -20.72
C SER A 34 -1.47 23.81 -20.98
N GLU A 35 -1.45 25.14 -21.09
CA GLU A 35 -0.24 25.92 -21.35
C GLU A 35 0.61 26.02 -20.07
N GLY A 36 1.81 25.45 -20.11
CA GLY A 36 2.84 25.57 -19.07
C GLY A 36 2.87 24.46 -18.01
N ARG A 37 2.02 23.41 -18.08
CA ARG A 37 2.15 22.26 -17.17
C ARG A 37 3.23 21.30 -17.67
N THR A 38 4.31 21.20 -16.91
CA THR A 38 5.26 20.09 -17.09
C THR A 38 4.57 18.79 -16.68
N ALA A 39 4.40 17.86 -17.60
CA ALA A 39 3.90 16.53 -17.27
C ALA A 39 4.89 15.85 -16.32
N MET A 40 4.38 15.30 -15.21
CA MET A 40 5.18 14.40 -14.39
C MET A 40 5.47 13.13 -15.21
N THR A 41 6.73 12.79 -15.31
CA THR A 41 7.19 11.55 -15.94
C THR A 41 7.75 10.61 -14.87
N SER A 42 7.76 9.33 -15.15
CA SER A 42 8.34 8.34 -14.27
C SER A 42 9.17 7.33 -15.05
N ARG A 43 10.05 6.63 -14.35
CA ARG A 43 10.76 5.47 -14.90
C ARG A 43 10.73 4.30 -13.92
N PRO A 44 10.68 3.05 -14.41
CA PRO A 44 10.73 1.87 -13.57
C PRO A 44 11.97 1.87 -12.68
N LEU A 45 11.76 1.71 -11.37
CA LEU A 45 12.82 1.54 -10.39
C LEU A 45 13.03 0.07 -10.06
N MET A 46 11.97 -0.58 -9.56
CA MET A 46 11.99 -2.02 -9.24
C MET A 46 10.56 -2.56 -9.01
N THR A 47 10.45 -3.88 -9.06
CA THR A 47 9.32 -4.63 -8.51
C THR A 47 9.77 -5.31 -7.23
N VAL A 48 8.98 -5.19 -6.16
CA VAL A 48 9.23 -5.84 -4.87
C VAL A 48 8.10 -6.84 -4.60
N ASN A 49 8.47 -8.10 -4.39
CA ASN A 49 7.59 -9.17 -3.93
C ASN A 49 7.79 -9.32 -2.43
N ILE A 50 6.76 -9.07 -1.64
CA ILE A 50 6.82 -9.15 -0.17
C ILE A 50 6.04 -10.38 0.28
N ALA A 51 6.74 -11.33 0.92
CA ALA A 51 6.12 -12.45 1.60
C ALA A 51 5.78 -12.07 3.05
N ALA A 52 4.62 -12.49 3.52
CA ALA A 52 4.09 -12.08 4.80
C ALA A 52 3.49 -13.24 5.60
N ALA A 53 3.60 -13.16 6.92
CA ALA A 53 2.89 -14.04 7.84
C ALA A 53 1.42 -13.60 8.01
N PRO A 54 0.58 -14.45 8.59
CA PRO A 54 -0.79 -14.07 8.96
C PRO A 54 -0.82 -12.82 9.84
N PRO A 55 -1.78 -11.90 9.63
CA PRO A 55 -1.88 -10.68 10.39
C PRO A 55 -2.11 -10.91 11.89
N GLN A 56 -1.39 -10.16 12.72
CA GLN A 56 -1.66 -10.00 14.14
C GLN A 56 -2.81 -9.00 14.30
N GLN A 57 -3.99 -9.48 14.69
CA GLN A 57 -5.19 -8.67 14.82
C GLN A 57 -5.24 -7.99 16.19
N LEU A 58 -5.07 -6.66 16.25
CA LEU A 58 -5.25 -5.89 17.49
C LEU A 58 -6.74 -5.55 17.73
N GLY A 59 -7.56 -5.55 16.67
CA GLY A 59 -8.99 -5.23 16.74
C GLY A 59 -9.28 -3.74 16.63
N THR A 60 -10.44 -3.33 17.15
CA THR A 60 -10.92 -1.95 17.07
C THR A 60 -10.15 -1.05 18.02
N VAL A 61 -9.59 0.01 17.46
CA VAL A 61 -8.88 1.09 18.16
C VAL A 61 -9.56 2.44 17.83
N PRO A 62 -9.22 3.56 18.51
CA PRO A 62 -9.92 4.84 18.28
C PRO A 62 -9.98 5.32 16.83
N HIS A 63 -9.00 4.95 15.99
CA HIS A 63 -8.90 5.40 14.61
C HIS A 63 -9.37 4.36 13.56
N GLY A 64 -9.82 3.17 13.96
CA GLY A 64 -10.27 2.11 13.05
C GLY A 64 -9.96 0.70 13.54
N ILE A 65 -9.73 -0.24 12.64
CA ILE A 65 -9.31 -1.61 12.98
C ILE A 65 -7.82 -1.73 12.68
N ARG A 66 -7.03 -2.05 13.71
CA ARG A 66 -5.57 -2.17 13.60
C ARG A 66 -5.15 -3.63 13.45
N SER A 67 -4.26 -3.88 12.50
CA SER A 67 -3.52 -5.14 12.40
C SER A 67 -2.06 -4.89 12.04
N ILE A 68 -1.19 -5.83 12.39
CA ILE A 68 0.22 -5.81 12.02
C ILE A 68 0.49 -7.06 11.19
N VAL A 69 1.09 -6.88 10.02
CA VAL A 69 1.45 -7.98 9.11
C VAL A 69 2.96 -8.14 9.13
N PRO A 70 3.51 -9.18 9.80
CA PRO A 70 4.94 -9.42 9.81
C PRO A 70 5.44 -9.81 8.42
N VAL A 71 6.55 -9.22 7.99
CA VAL A 71 7.22 -9.59 6.74
C VAL A 71 8.17 -10.75 7.00
N THR A 72 8.03 -11.81 6.22
CA THR A 72 8.83 -13.05 6.34
C THR A 72 9.95 -13.13 5.33
N GLY A 73 9.95 -12.27 4.31
CA GLY A 73 10.96 -12.22 3.28
C GLY A 73 10.41 -11.75 1.94
N GLY A 74 11.05 -12.20 0.86
CA GLY A 74 10.68 -11.88 -0.50
C GLY A 74 11.89 -11.57 -1.37
N ASP A 75 11.63 -10.98 -2.52
CA ASP A 75 12.66 -10.56 -3.47
C ASP A 75 12.33 -9.22 -4.11
N PHE A 76 13.32 -8.62 -4.74
CA PHE A 76 13.10 -7.45 -5.59
C PHE A 76 14.03 -7.45 -6.79
N ALA A 77 13.54 -6.90 -7.89
CA ALA A 77 14.32 -6.75 -9.12
C ALA A 77 13.94 -5.48 -9.87
N GLY A 78 14.94 -4.82 -10.42
CA GLY A 78 14.82 -3.64 -11.25
C GLY A 78 16.03 -3.43 -12.16
N PRO A 79 16.01 -2.39 -12.99
CA PRO A 79 17.10 -2.12 -13.95
C PRO A 79 18.45 -1.87 -13.30
N ARG A 80 18.47 -1.33 -12.08
CA ARG A 80 19.71 -0.88 -11.41
C ARG A 80 20.03 -1.63 -10.11
N LEU A 81 19.12 -2.44 -9.60
CA LEU A 81 19.28 -3.15 -8.33
C LEU A 81 18.37 -4.38 -8.27
N ARG A 82 18.85 -5.42 -7.61
CA ARG A 82 18.11 -6.66 -7.33
C ARG A 82 18.61 -7.29 -6.05
N GLY A 83 17.81 -8.18 -5.47
CA GLY A 83 18.17 -8.88 -4.25
C GLY A 83 16.96 -9.45 -3.54
N LYS A 84 17.04 -9.54 -2.22
CA LYS A 84 16.03 -10.15 -1.36
C LYS A 84 15.48 -9.16 -0.32
N VAL A 85 14.23 -9.36 0.06
CA VAL A 85 13.63 -8.72 1.24
C VAL A 85 14.05 -9.53 2.47
N LEU A 86 14.64 -8.89 3.45
CA LEU A 86 15.01 -9.56 4.69
C LEU A 86 13.77 -9.73 5.60
N PRO A 87 13.67 -10.83 6.35
CA PRO A 87 12.64 -10.99 7.37
C PRO A 87 12.87 -10.00 8.53
N GLY A 88 11.81 -9.72 9.31
CA GLY A 88 11.89 -8.88 10.51
C GLY A 88 11.30 -7.48 10.35
N GLY A 89 10.77 -7.15 9.19
CA GLY A 89 9.95 -5.96 8.97
C GLY A 89 8.46 -6.22 9.19
N GLY A 90 7.63 -5.23 8.87
CA GLY A 90 6.17 -5.37 9.00
C GLY A 90 5.42 -4.24 8.33
N ASP A 91 4.12 -4.44 8.17
CA ASP A 91 3.16 -3.44 7.73
C ASP A 91 2.12 -3.19 8.83
N TRP A 92 2.03 -1.96 9.32
CA TRP A 92 1.12 -1.53 10.39
C TRP A 92 -0.18 -1.00 9.78
N LEU A 93 -1.06 -1.92 9.41
CA LEU A 93 -2.32 -1.65 8.72
C LEU A 93 -3.36 -0.99 9.65
N LEU A 94 -4.07 0.00 9.13
CA LEU A 94 -5.25 0.58 9.76
C LEU A 94 -6.41 0.60 8.77
N LEU A 95 -7.44 -0.22 9.03
CA LEU A 95 -8.69 -0.13 8.28
C LEU A 95 -9.57 0.95 8.91
N ARG A 96 -9.80 2.02 8.17
CA ARG A 96 -10.61 3.16 8.57
C ARG A 96 -12.12 2.85 8.49
N ALA A 97 -12.93 3.68 9.12
CA ALA A 97 -14.39 3.53 9.11
C ALA A 97 -15.02 3.70 7.71
N ASP A 98 -14.36 4.44 6.81
CA ASP A 98 -14.78 4.63 5.42
C ASP A 98 -14.33 3.49 4.47
N GLY A 99 -13.72 2.41 5.03
CA GLY A 99 -13.28 1.24 4.27
C GLY A 99 -11.92 1.41 3.59
N VAL A 100 -11.24 2.54 3.76
CA VAL A 100 -9.88 2.73 3.25
C VAL A 100 -8.89 2.05 4.19
N LEU A 101 -7.98 1.25 3.63
CA LEU A 101 -6.87 0.64 4.34
C LEU A 101 -5.64 1.55 4.21
N GLU A 102 -5.15 2.05 5.33
CA GLU A 102 -3.88 2.74 5.43
C GLU A 102 -2.75 1.75 5.68
N LEU A 103 -1.63 1.95 4.99
CA LEU A 103 -0.44 1.13 5.07
C LEU A 103 0.72 1.96 5.63
N ASP A 104 1.54 1.32 6.47
CA ASP A 104 2.79 1.87 7.01
C ASP A 104 3.82 0.73 7.10
N LEU A 105 4.52 0.47 5.98
CA LEU A 105 5.49 -0.61 5.87
C LEU A 105 6.90 -0.13 6.24
N ARG A 106 7.65 -1.02 6.88
CA ARG A 106 9.10 -0.87 7.11
C ARG A 106 9.78 -2.21 6.90
N ILE A 107 10.74 -2.25 5.98
CA ILE A 107 11.51 -3.46 5.64
C ILE A 107 12.97 -3.12 5.36
N THR A 108 13.81 -4.14 5.40
CA THR A 108 15.19 -4.08 4.94
C THR A 108 15.35 -4.91 3.67
N LEU A 109 15.96 -4.34 2.66
CA LEU A 109 16.36 -5.00 1.43
C LEU A 109 17.86 -5.29 1.50
N GLU A 110 18.28 -6.45 0.98
CA GLU A 110 19.68 -6.79 0.78
C GLU A 110 19.91 -7.07 -0.70
N THR A 111 20.79 -6.30 -1.33
CA THR A 111 21.15 -6.47 -2.73
C THR A 111 22.03 -7.71 -2.93
N ASP A 112 22.19 -8.17 -4.19
CA ASP A 112 23.05 -9.32 -4.51
C ASP A 112 24.53 -9.10 -4.14
N ASP A 113 24.97 -7.85 -4.06
CA ASP A 113 26.31 -7.44 -3.59
C ASP A 113 26.31 -7.07 -2.09
N HIS A 114 25.32 -7.53 -1.32
CA HIS A 114 25.20 -7.41 0.13
C HIS A 114 25.06 -5.99 0.68
N ALA A 115 24.69 -5.01 -0.14
CA ALA A 115 24.30 -3.70 0.37
C ALA A 115 22.95 -3.75 1.06
N LEU A 116 22.85 -3.10 2.23
CA LEU A 116 21.60 -2.95 2.95
C LEU A 116 20.90 -1.65 2.56
N ILE A 117 19.60 -1.74 2.29
CA ILE A 117 18.73 -0.62 1.98
C ILE A 117 17.51 -0.70 2.89
N TYR A 118 17.32 0.31 3.73
CA TYR A 118 16.08 0.47 4.47
C TYR A 118 15.01 1.04 3.54
N MET A 119 13.85 0.40 3.48
CA MET A 119 12.72 0.86 2.69
C MET A 119 11.50 1.05 3.58
N THR A 120 10.87 2.20 3.48
CA THR A 120 9.57 2.45 4.07
C THR A 120 8.57 2.87 3.00
N PHE A 121 7.29 2.64 3.24
CA PHE A 121 6.24 3.35 2.53
C PHE A 121 5.02 3.61 3.40
N GLN A 122 4.34 4.70 3.13
CA GLN A 122 2.94 4.90 3.48
C GLN A 122 2.10 4.72 2.23
N GLY A 123 0.85 4.32 2.41
CA GLY A 123 -0.02 4.08 1.27
C GLY A 123 -1.48 3.95 1.63
N LEU A 124 -2.30 3.93 0.58
CA LEU A 124 -3.75 3.75 0.68
C LEU A 124 -4.19 2.64 -0.25
N ARG A 125 -5.13 1.82 0.25
CA ARG A 125 -5.80 0.79 -0.55
C ARG A 125 -7.31 0.85 -0.32
N HIS A 126 -8.06 0.92 -1.44
CA HIS A 126 -9.50 0.73 -1.45
C HIS A 126 -9.93 0.14 -2.81
N GLY A 127 -10.68 -0.94 -2.80
CA GLY A 127 -11.01 -1.68 -4.02
C GLY A 127 -9.74 -2.06 -4.80
N SER A 128 -9.69 -1.69 -6.09
CA SER A 128 -8.54 -1.90 -6.97
C SER A 128 -7.45 -0.80 -6.85
N TYR A 129 -7.75 0.28 -6.17
CA TYR A 129 -6.77 1.34 -5.94
C TYR A 129 -5.81 0.91 -4.82
N PHE A 130 -4.52 0.74 -5.14
CA PHE A 130 -3.48 0.44 -4.19
C PHE A 130 -2.23 1.24 -4.58
N ARG A 131 -1.94 2.33 -3.84
CA ARG A 131 -0.82 3.23 -4.10
C ARG A 131 0.00 3.44 -2.84
N THR A 132 1.32 3.50 -3.02
CA THR A 132 2.30 3.70 -1.95
C THR A 132 3.31 4.77 -2.33
N LEU A 133 3.95 5.34 -1.33
CA LEU A 133 5.01 6.35 -1.45
C LEU A 133 6.30 5.78 -0.84
N PRO A 134 7.05 4.95 -1.57
CA PRO A 134 8.28 4.36 -1.07
C PRO A 134 9.37 5.42 -0.84
N ARG A 135 10.14 5.23 0.25
CA ARG A 135 11.35 5.99 0.58
C ARG A 135 12.45 5.01 0.93
N PHE A 136 13.67 5.39 0.64
CA PHE A 136 14.83 4.52 0.80
C PHE A 136 15.94 5.24 1.57
N GLU A 137 16.70 4.47 2.35
CA GLU A 137 17.91 4.93 3.03
C GLU A 137 19.00 3.86 2.92
N THR A 138 20.18 4.25 2.49
CA THR A 138 21.35 3.39 2.45
C THR A 138 22.64 4.20 2.63
N SER A 139 23.65 3.61 3.24
CA SER A 139 25.01 4.19 3.33
C SER A 139 25.91 3.75 2.19
N THR A 140 25.48 2.78 1.36
CA THR A 140 26.29 2.24 0.29
C THR A 140 26.33 3.19 -0.90
N GLU A 141 27.52 3.63 -1.29
CA GLU A 141 27.76 4.66 -2.34
C GLU A 141 27.09 4.34 -3.67
N SER A 142 27.19 3.09 -4.15
CA SER A 142 26.60 2.66 -5.42
C SER A 142 25.08 2.78 -5.47
N TYR A 143 24.41 2.81 -4.31
CA TYR A 143 22.97 2.96 -4.16
C TYR A 143 22.53 4.28 -3.54
N ALA A 144 23.46 5.22 -3.30
CA ALA A 144 23.20 6.51 -2.66
C ALA A 144 22.18 7.38 -3.41
N PHE A 145 21.94 7.13 -4.71
CA PHE A 145 20.92 7.80 -5.49
C PHE A 145 19.51 7.58 -4.91
N LEU A 146 19.25 6.42 -4.27
CA LEU A 146 17.98 6.09 -3.64
C LEU A 146 17.59 7.05 -2.51
N ASN A 147 18.58 7.63 -1.82
CA ASN A 147 18.36 8.60 -0.72
C ASN A 147 17.80 9.94 -1.21
N ARG A 148 17.75 10.18 -2.54
CA ARG A 148 17.47 11.51 -3.13
C ARG A 148 16.35 11.49 -4.15
N ILE A 149 15.67 10.35 -4.33
CA ILE A 149 14.57 10.23 -5.30
C ILE A 149 13.22 10.29 -4.62
N VAL A 150 12.23 10.72 -5.37
CA VAL A 150 10.81 10.54 -5.03
C VAL A 150 10.28 9.35 -5.82
N SER A 151 9.53 8.47 -5.18
CA SER A 151 8.97 7.31 -5.84
C SER A 151 7.51 7.07 -5.49
N VAL A 152 6.81 6.41 -6.40
CA VAL A 152 5.44 5.93 -6.21
C VAL A 152 5.37 4.46 -6.53
N GLY A 153 4.51 3.74 -5.79
CA GLY A 153 4.28 2.32 -6.00
C GLY A 153 2.83 2.01 -6.34
N VAL A 154 2.65 1.05 -7.24
CA VAL A 154 1.36 0.40 -7.51
C VAL A 154 1.40 -0.99 -6.88
N GLY A 155 0.53 -1.20 -5.88
CA GLY A 155 0.44 -2.45 -5.15
C GLY A 155 -0.59 -3.40 -5.76
N GLU A 156 -0.35 -4.70 -5.54
CA GLU A 156 -1.26 -5.80 -5.80
C GLU A 156 -1.19 -6.77 -4.62
N ALA A 157 -2.32 -7.00 -3.93
CA ALA A 157 -2.36 -7.94 -2.83
C ALA A 157 -2.39 -9.38 -3.35
N ARG A 158 -1.72 -10.28 -2.62
CA ARG A 158 -1.68 -11.73 -2.88
C ARG A 158 -2.05 -12.51 -1.62
N PRO A 159 -2.40 -13.77 -1.72
CA PRO A 159 -2.75 -14.59 -0.55
C PRO A 159 -1.63 -14.68 0.50
N ASP A 160 -0.37 -14.61 0.06
CA ASP A 160 0.85 -14.77 0.86
C ASP A 160 1.64 -13.47 1.04
N GLY A 161 1.05 -12.31 0.66
CA GLY A 161 1.73 -11.03 0.77
C GLY A 161 1.27 -9.97 -0.21
N ALA A 162 2.21 -9.27 -0.85
CA ALA A 162 1.92 -8.23 -1.84
C ALA A 162 3.06 -8.05 -2.83
N VAL A 163 2.71 -7.53 -4.01
CA VAL A 163 3.68 -7.09 -5.03
C VAL A 163 3.54 -5.59 -5.20
N HIS A 164 4.66 -4.88 -5.25
CA HIS A 164 4.72 -3.45 -5.53
C HIS A 164 5.59 -3.18 -6.73
N ARG A 165 5.02 -2.57 -7.77
CA ARG A 165 5.78 -1.98 -8.88
C ARG A 165 6.07 -0.53 -8.53
N ILE A 166 7.35 -0.20 -8.42
CA ILE A 166 7.82 1.10 -7.92
C ILE A 166 8.51 1.84 -9.06
N ASP A 167 8.07 3.06 -9.28
CA ASP A 167 8.65 3.99 -10.24
C ASP A 167 9.28 5.18 -9.51
N GLU A 168 10.41 5.65 -10.02
CA GLU A 168 11.01 6.95 -9.69
C GLU A 168 10.29 8.05 -10.47
N ILE A 169 9.93 9.14 -9.80
CA ILE A 169 9.38 10.35 -10.42
C ILE A 169 10.52 11.25 -10.92
N LEU A 170 10.38 11.77 -12.14
CA LEU A 170 11.40 12.59 -12.82
C LEU A 170 10.97 14.06 -12.90
#